data_a953fc497f50ec2cd35e0d130a5d00a7
#
_entry.id   a953fc497f50ec2cd35e0d130a5d00a7
#
_cell.length_a   1.000
_cell.length_b   1.000
_cell.length_c   1.000
_cell.angle_alpha   90.00
_cell.angle_beta   90.00
_cell.angle_gamma   90.00
#
_symmetry.space_group_name_H-M   'P 1'
#
loop_
_entity.id
_entity.type
_entity.pdbx_description
1 polymer ?
#
loop_
_entity_poly.entity_id
_entity_poly.type
_entity_poly.pdbx_seq_one_letter_code
_entity_poly.pdbx_strand_id
1 'polypeptide(L)'
;MMMSLGQFVFSLSTLAYQELQRRTSWKHASTSRVGGRNARQFTGAGDDTITLTGWFAPDQGIGKLSSLTELRTMADEGDAYALVDGTGTVYGAFVIEGVDEGQSLHQKDGTPRRVEFTLNLTRVDDGLVKTKTEPAKDKAQ
;
A
#
# COMPACT_ATOMS: atom_id res chain seq x y z
N MET A 1 9.97 -8.17 10.43
CA MET A 1 9.28 -7.59 9.27
C MET A 1 7.80 -7.50 9.55
N MET A 2 7.23 -6.33 9.39
CA MET A 2 5.79 -6.15 9.59
C MET A 2 5.02 -6.49 8.32
N MET A 3 5.55 -6.08 7.17
CA MET A 3 4.89 -6.24 5.89
C MET A 3 5.90 -5.94 4.79
N SER A 4 5.69 -6.46 3.60
CA SER A 4 6.50 -6.09 2.45
C SER A 4 5.60 -5.77 1.26
N LEU A 5 6.00 -4.77 0.51
CA LEU A 5 5.37 -4.38 -0.75
C LEU A 5 6.45 -4.49 -1.82
N GLY A 6 6.43 -5.60 -2.55
CA GLY A 6 7.53 -5.92 -3.44
C GLY A 6 8.83 -6.05 -2.66
N GLN A 7 9.79 -5.20 -2.98
CA GLN A 7 11.09 -5.21 -2.30
C GLN A 7 11.13 -4.31 -1.07
N PHE A 8 10.14 -3.45 -0.90
CA PHE A 8 10.12 -2.54 0.23
C PHE A 8 9.60 -3.27 1.47
N VAL A 9 10.37 -3.20 2.57
CA VAL A 9 10.02 -3.87 3.82
C VAL A 9 9.62 -2.82 4.84
N PHE A 10 8.42 -2.98 5.41
CA PHE A 10 7.95 -2.14 6.51
C PHE A 10 8.47 -2.69 7.82
N SER A 11 9.16 -1.87 8.58
CA SER A 11 9.70 -2.25 9.87
C SER A 11 9.96 -1.00 10.70
N LEU A 12 10.35 -1.18 11.96
CA LEU A 12 10.66 -0.04 12.82
C LEU A 12 11.82 0.79 12.29
N SER A 13 12.73 0.18 11.54
CA SER A 13 13.88 0.91 11.00
C SER A 13 13.58 1.61 9.68
N THR A 14 12.51 1.26 9.01
CA THR A 14 12.12 1.89 7.75
C THR A 14 10.86 2.74 7.93
N LEU A 15 9.71 2.10 7.90
CA LEU A 15 8.42 2.75 8.11
C LEU A 15 7.54 1.77 8.86
N ALA A 16 7.20 2.10 10.09
CA ALA A 16 6.29 1.27 10.88
C ALA A 16 4.90 1.89 10.81
N TYR A 17 3.95 1.16 10.25
CA TYR A 17 2.57 1.62 10.28
C TYR A 17 1.95 1.19 11.61
N GLN A 18 1.08 2.04 12.16
CA GLN A 18 0.36 1.74 13.38
C GLN A 18 -1.06 1.28 13.10
N GLU A 19 -1.58 1.63 11.94
CA GLU A 19 -2.95 1.30 11.59
C GLU A 19 -3.02 0.83 10.15
N LEU A 20 -3.77 -0.24 9.92
CA LEU A 20 -4.05 -0.74 8.59
C LEU A 20 -5.55 -0.82 8.43
N GLN A 21 -6.07 -0.17 7.40
CA GLN A 21 -7.48 -0.25 7.07
C GLN A 21 -7.62 -0.85 5.69
N ARG A 22 -8.50 -1.83 5.57
CA ARG A 22 -8.77 -2.45 4.29
C ARG A 22 -10.24 -2.27 3.96
N ARG A 23 -10.49 -1.84 2.75
CA ARG A 23 -11.85 -1.68 2.26
C ARG A 23 -11.99 -2.51 0.99
N THR A 24 -12.94 -3.43 1.02
CA THR A 24 -13.23 -4.28 -0.13
C THR A 24 -14.68 -4.04 -0.52
N SER A 25 -14.93 -3.91 -1.81
CA SER A 25 -16.29 -3.73 -2.31
C SER A 25 -16.55 -4.70 -3.45
N TRP A 26 -17.83 -4.95 -3.70
CA TRP A 26 -18.27 -5.81 -4.78
C TRP A 26 -19.31 -5.07 -5.58
N LYS A 27 -19.31 -5.32 -6.88
CA LYS A 27 -20.21 -4.62 -7.78
C LYS A 27 -21.50 -5.41 -7.95
N HIS A 28 -22.62 -4.72 -7.78
CA HIS A 28 -23.94 -5.29 -7.98
C HIS A 28 -24.74 -4.35 -8.85
N ALA A 29 -25.24 -4.84 -9.99
CA ALA A 29 -26.17 -4.09 -10.79
C ALA A 29 -27.51 -4.09 -10.06
N SER A 30 -28.22 -2.97 -10.12
CA SER A 30 -29.46 -2.78 -9.39
C SER A 30 -30.58 -2.45 -10.37
N THR A 31 -31.71 -3.13 -10.24
CA THR A 31 -32.90 -2.90 -11.07
C THR A 31 -34.09 -2.61 -10.17
N SER A 32 -34.85 -1.56 -10.48
CA SER A 32 -36.03 -1.18 -9.71
C SER A 32 -37.12 -2.22 -9.85
N ARG A 33 -37.85 -2.45 -8.75
CA ARG A 33 -39.03 -3.33 -8.73
C ARG A 33 -40.20 -2.59 -8.15
N VAL A 34 -41.37 -2.88 -8.69
CA VAL A 34 -42.61 -2.36 -8.15
C VAL A 34 -43.02 -3.22 -6.94
N GLY A 35 -43.22 -2.58 -5.79
CA GLY A 35 -43.69 -3.27 -4.59
C GLY A 35 -42.67 -4.10 -3.87
N GLY A 36 -41.37 -3.90 -4.16
CA GLY A 36 -40.31 -4.65 -3.49
C GLY A 36 -38.99 -3.93 -3.50
N ARG A 37 -37.99 -4.54 -2.90
CA ARG A 37 -36.61 -4.01 -2.94
C ARG A 37 -36.06 -4.16 -4.34
N ASN A 38 -35.12 -3.28 -4.67
CA ASN A 38 -34.44 -3.36 -5.95
C ASN A 38 -33.77 -4.71 -6.13
N ALA A 39 -33.90 -5.28 -7.31
CA ALA A 39 -33.18 -6.50 -7.64
C ALA A 39 -31.70 -6.19 -7.81
N ARG A 40 -30.86 -7.08 -7.32
CA ARG A 40 -29.42 -6.92 -7.44
C ARG A 40 -28.82 -8.13 -8.12
N GLN A 41 -27.82 -7.87 -8.96
CA GLN A 41 -27.12 -8.93 -9.67
C GLN A 41 -25.64 -8.70 -9.49
N PHE A 42 -24.92 -9.73 -9.04
CA PHE A 42 -23.50 -9.63 -8.85
C PHE A 42 -22.80 -9.52 -10.20
N THR A 43 -21.99 -8.46 -10.37
CA THR A 43 -21.30 -8.22 -11.63
C THR A 43 -19.79 -8.32 -11.49
N GLY A 44 -19.27 -8.59 -10.30
CA GLY A 44 -17.84 -8.81 -10.14
C GLY A 44 -17.26 -8.12 -8.94
N ALA A 45 -15.95 -8.24 -8.81
CA ALA A 45 -15.22 -7.60 -7.72
C ALA A 45 -15.14 -6.09 -7.97
N GLY A 46 -15.31 -5.33 -6.91
CA GLY A 46 -15.11 -3.90 -6.94
C GLY A 46 -13.71 -3.54 -6.49
N ASP A 47 -13.58 -2.38 -5.86
CA ASP A 47 -12.29 -1.92 -5.39
C ASP A 47 -11.87 -2.65 -4.12
N ASP A 48 -10.58 -2.89 -3.99
CA ASP A 48 -9.99 -3.46 -2.80
C ASP A 48 -8.79 -2.56 -2.48
N THR A 49 -8.93 -1.76 -1.43
CA THR A 49 -7.93 -0.76 -1.10
C THR A 49 -7.42 -0.99 0.32
N ILE A 50 -6.15 -0.67 0.53
CA ILE A 50 -5.54 -0.74 1.84
C ILE A 50 -4.91 0.62 2.13
N THR A 51 -5.17 1.13 3.33
CA THR A 51 -4.59 2.39 3.80
C THR A 51 -3.73 2.08 5.01
N LEU A 52 -2.46 2.44 4.93
CA LEU A 52 -1.52 2.29 6.03
C LEU A 52 -1.21 3.67 6.59
N THR A 53 -1.40 3.83 7.89
CA THR A 53 -1.19 5.11 8.56
C THR A 53 -0.22 4.90 9.72
N GLY A 54 0.69 5.85 9.88
CA GLY A 54 1.62 5.79 10.99
C GLY A 54 2.41 7.06 11.12
N TRP A 55 3.35 7.04 12.06
CA TRP A 55 4.27 8.15 12.27
C TRP A 55 5.64 7.59 12.63
N PHE A 56 6.65 8.41 12.43
CA PHE A 56 8.00 8.02 12.82
C PHE A 56 8.78 9.26 13.23
N ALA A 57 9.89 9.02 13.94
CA ALA A 57 10.74 10.06 14.49
C ALA A 57 12.18 9.81 14.04
N PRO A 58 12.61 10.40 12.92
CA PRO A 58 13.93 10.09 12.35
C PRO A 58 15.09 10.44 13.29
N ASP A 59 14.94 11.50 14.09
CA ASP A 59 16.00 11.90 15.01
C ASP A 59 16.17 10.94 16.18
N GLN A 60 15.21 10.05 16.40
CA GLN A 60 15.29 9.03 17.44
C GLN A 60 15.59 7.65 16.88
N GLY A 61 15.90 7.57 15.59
CA GLY A 61 16.21 6.30 14.95
C GLY A 61 14.98 5.47 14.62
N ILE A 62 13.79 6.04 14.69
CA ILE A 62 12.55 5.34 14.36
C ILE A 62 12.11 5.79 12.99
N GLY A 63 12.32 4.94 11.98
CA GLY A 63 11.95 5.25 10.61
C GLY A 63 12.97 6.12 9.91
N LYS A 64 12.78 6.28 8.61
CA LYS A 64 13.66 7.07 7.75
C LYS A 64 12.84 7.84 6.73
N LEU A 65 13.23 9.10 6.50
CA LEU A 65 12.61 9.88 5.43
C LEU A 65 12.89 9.27 4.06
N SER A 66 14.05 8.64 3.89
CA SER A 66 14.38 7.99 2.62
C SER A 66 13.42 6.87 2.27
N SER A 67 12.76 6.28 3.26
CA SER A 67 11.76 5.25 3.01
C SER A 67 10.56 5.81 2.25
N LEU A 68 10.12 7.02 2.60
CA LEU A 68 9.04 7.67 1.88
C LEU A 68 9.45 8.02 0.45
N THR A 69 10.70 8.45 0.27
CA THR A 69 11.24 8.72 -1.05
C THR A 69 11.28 7.45 -1.90
N GLU A 70 11.66 6.34 -1.29
CA GLU A 70 11.68 5.04 -1.97
C GLU A 70 10.27 4.65 -2.43
N LEU A 71 9.27 4.83 -1.56
CA LEU A 71 7.88 4.54 -1.92
C LEU A 71 7.40 5.43 -3.06
N ARG A 72 7.77 6.71 -3.04
CA ARG A 72 7.40 7.61 -4.13
C ARG A 72 8.05 7.20 -5.45
N THR A 73 9.29 6.74 -5.40
CA THR A 73 9.98 6.24 -6.58
C THR A 73 9.25 5.02 -7.15
N MET A 74 8.83 4.11 -6.27
CA MET A 74 8.07 2.94 -6.69
C MET A 74 6.74 3.36 -7.32
N ALA A 75 6.09 4.36 -6.74
CA ALA A 75 4.82 4.86 -7.27
C ALA A 75 5.01 5.51 -8.65
N ASP A 76 6.11 6.21 -8.84
CA ASP A 76 6.40 6.86 -10.12
C ASP A 76 6.56 5.84 -11.24
N GLU A 77 7.03 4.64 -10.92
CA GLU A 77 7.18 3.58 -11.91
C GLU A 77 5.84 3.03 -12.36
N GLY A 78 4.81 3.19 -11.54
CA GLY A 78 3.46 2.74 -11.91
C GLY A 78 3.27 1.24 -11.90
N ASP A 79 4.18 0.49 -11.31
CA ASP A 79 4.11 -0.97 -11.30
C ASP A 79 3.29 -1.49 -10.13
N ALA A 80 2.81 -2.72 -10.27
CA ALA A 80 2.12 -3.42 -9.19
C ALA A 80 3.11 -4.27 -8.43
N TYR A 81 2.91 -4.35 -7.11
CA TYR A 81 3.81 -5.11 -6.24
C TYR A 81 3.00 -6.05 -5.36
N ALA A 82 3.59 -7.20 -5.05
CA ALA A 82 2.94 -8.14 -4.14
C ALA A 82 2.99 -7.60 -2.71
N LEU A 83 1.85 -7.61 -2.03
CA LEU A 83 1.76 -7.18 -0.65
C LEU A 83 1.63 -8.40 0.25
N VAL A 84 2.60 -8.58 1.14
CA VAL A 84 2.69 -9.76 2.02
C VAL A 84 2.98 -9.27 3.43
N ASP A 85 2.22 -9.77 4.42
CA ASP A 85 2.51 -9.38 5.80
C ASP A 85 3.56 -10.29 6.44
N GLY A 86 3.94 -9.96 7.67
CA GLY A 86 5.01 -10.68 8.37
C GLY A 86 4.68 -12.12 8.73
N THR A 87 3.40 -12.50 8.68
CA THR A 87 2.99 -13.86 8.96
C THR A 87 2.93 -14.72 7.70
N GLY A 88 3.21 -14.12 6.54
CA GLY A 88 3.17 -14.83 5.27
C GLY A 88 1.86 -14.71 4.52
N THR A 89 0.90 -13.95 5.05
CA THR A 89 -0.38 -13.75 4.36
C THR A 89 -0.17 -12.86 3.14
N VAL A 90 -0.57 -13.36 1.98
CA VAL A 90 -0.44 -12.62 0.72
C VAL A 90 -1.75 -11.91 0.44
N TYR A 91 -1.71 -10.60 0.37
CA TYR A 91 -2.91 -9.80 0.06
C TYR A 91 -3.18 -9.72 -1.44
N GLY A 92 -2.14 -9.83 -2.25
CA GLY A 92 -2.25 -9.76 -3.70
C GLY A 92 -1.39 -8.66 -4.28
N ALA A 93 -1.68 -8.29 -5.53
CA ALA A 93 -0.94 -7.27 -6.25
C ALA A 93 -1.57 -5.91 -6.01
N PHE A 94 -0.77 -4.94 -5.60
CA PHE A 94 -1.24 -3.59 -5.30
C PHE A 94 -0.38 -2.55 -5.99
N VAL A 95 -1.00 -1.47 -6.42
CA VAL A 95 -0.29 -0.28 -6.90
C VAL A 95 -0.38 0.79 -5.83
N ILE A 96 0.61 1.67 -5.81
CA ILE A 96 0.61 2.80 -4.88
C ILE A 96 -0.20 3.92 -5.51
N GLU A 97 -1.33 4.27 -4.87
CA GLU A 97 -2.19 5.33 -5.36
C GLU A 97 -1.79 6.69 -4.82
N GLY A 98 -1.32 6.73 -3.59
CA GLY A 98 -0.94 7.99 -2.99
C GLY A 98 -0.07 7.81 -1.77
N VAL A 99 0.76 8.80 -1.51
CA VAL A 99 1.60 8.86 -0.32
C VAL A 99 1.43 10.26 0.25
N ASP A 100 0.89 10.34 1.45
CA ASP A 100 0.73 11.61 2.16
C ASP A 100 1.76 11.70 3.26
N GLU A 101 2.31 12.87 3.43
CA GLU A 101 3.36 13.09 4.41
C GLU A 101 3.11 14.39 5.15
N GLY A 102 3.10 14.33 6.49
CA GLY A 102 3.00 15.51 7.33
C GLY A 102 4.21 15.58 8.21
N GLN A 103 4.84 16.73 8.30
CA GLN A 103 6.02 16.95 9.13
C GLN A 103 5.70 17.95 10.23
N SER A 104 6.23 17.71 11.42
CA SER A 104 6.01 18.61 12.54
C SER A 104 7.25 18.61 13.44
N LEU A 105 7.31 19.59 14.34
CA LEU A 105 8.37 19.71 15.32
C LEU A 105 9.74 19.77 14.64
N HIS A 106 9.89 20.73 13.72
CA HIS A 106 11.14 20.87 12.96
C HIS A 106 12.27 21.40 13.82
N GLN A 107 13.49 20.94 13.50
CA GLN A 107 14.68 21.51 14.07
C GLN A 107 15.06 22.78 13.32
N LYS A 108 16.07 23.49 13.80
CA LYS A 108 16.47 24.76 13.21
C LYS A 108 16.89 24.63 11.73
N ASP A 109 17.44 23.47 11.38
CA ASP A 109 17.90 23.22 10.00
C ASP A 109 16.76 22.72 9.11
N GLY A 110 15.53 22.62 9.64
CA GLY A 110 14.40 22.14 8.87
C GLY A 110 14.14 20.65 8.96
N THR A 111 14.99 19.91 9.66
CA THR A 111 14.80 18.46 9.82
C THR A 111 13.59 18.22 10.73
N PRO A 112 12.61 17.41 10.28
CA PRO A 112 11.44 17.15 11.13
C PRO A 112 11.79 16.17 12.24
N ARG A 113 11.19 16.39 13.42
CA ARG A 113 11.30 15.45 14.53
C ARG A 113 10.23 14.40 14.49
N ARG A 114 9.12 14.71 13.86
CA ARG A 114 8.00 13.79 13.72
C ARG A 114 7.45 13.86 12.31
N VAL A 115 7.27 12.72 11.70
CA VAL A 115 6.69 12.61 10.36
C VAL A 115 5.52 11.67 10.43
N GLU A 116 4.36 12.13 9.96
CA GLU A 116 3.18 11.30 9.83
C GLU A 116 3.00 10.95 8.37
N PHE A 117 2.56 9.74 8.11
CA PHE A 117 2.38 9.30 6.72
C PHE A 117 1.10 8.51 6.56
N THR A 118 0.56 8.56 5.36
CA THR A 118 -0.56 7.72 4.95
C THR A 118 -0.25 7.18 3.58
N LEU A 119 -0.30 5.88 3.43
CA LEU A 119 -0.02 5.20 2.17
C LEU A 119 -1.30 4.54 1.69
N ASN A 120 -1.73 4.89 0.48
CA ASN A 120 -2.94 4.35 -0.12
C ASN A 120 -2.57 3.38 -1.22
N LEU A 121 -3.07 2.16 -1.12
CA LEU A 121 -2.79 1.07 -2.06
C LEU A 121 -4.10 0.58 -2.66
N THR A 122 -4.08 0.25 -3.94
CA THR A 122 -5.24 -0.28 -4.64
C THR A 122 -4.86 -1.60 -5.29
N ARG A 123 -5.71 -2.60 -5.10
CA ARG A 123 -5.45 -3.92 -5.67
C ARG A 123 -5.71 -3.94 -7.17
N VAL A 124 -4.83 -4.62 -7.89
CA VAL A 124 -4.97 -4.84 -9.33
C VAL A 124 -4.84 -6.34 -9.59
N ASP A 125 -4.93 -6.72 -10.84
CA ASP A 125 -4.81 -8.14 -11.20
C ASP A 125 -3.45 -8.67 -10.81
N ASP A 126 -3.43 -9.86 -10.21
CA ASP A 126 -2.20 -10.44 -9.69
C ASP A 126 -1.15 -10.67 -10.78
N GLY A 127 -1.58 -10.84 -12.02
CA GLY A 127 -0.66 -11.03 -13.12
C GLY A 127 0.16 -9.80 -13.48
N LEU A 128 -0.18 -8.63 -12.90
CA LEU A 128 0.54 -7.39 -13.18
C LEU A 128 1.70 -7.15 -12.22
N VAL A 129 1.95 -8.06 -11.30
CA VAL A 129 3.02 -7.87 -10.30
C VAL A 129 4.37 -7.78 -10.98
N LYS A 130 5.12 -6.73 -10.62
CA LYS A 130 6.50 -6.61 -11.04
C LYS A 130 7.34 -7.59 -10.24
N THR A 131 8.07 -8.44 -10.92
CA THR A 131 8.94 -9.40 -10.25
C THR A 131 10.33 -8.78 -10.06
N LYS A 132 10.90 -9.07 -8.93
CA LYS A 132 12.21 -8.60 -8.59
C LYS A 132 13.29 -9.29 -9.43
N THR A 133 13.09 -10.54 -9.65
CA THR A 133 14.06 -11.30 -10.36
C THR A 133 13.88 -11.11 -11.80
N GLU A 134 14.59 -10.88 -12.31
CA GLU A 134 14.37 -10.80 -13.50
C GLU A 134 14.72 -11.86 -14.10
N PRO A 135 14.49 -11.95 -14.54
CA PRO A 135 14.48 -12.99 -14.89
C PRO A 135 15.36 -13.72 -15.25
N ALA A 136 15.92 -13.45 -14.97
CA ALA A 136 16.60 -14.07 -15.32
C ALA A 136 16.68 -15.27 -15.04
N LYS A 137 16.70 -15.42 -14.65
CA LYS A 137 16.74 -16.45 -14.39
C LYS A 137 15.98 -17.27 -14.80
N ASP A 138 15.38 -17.04 -14.88
CA ASP A 138 14.53 -17.74 -15.18
C ASP A 138 14.59 -18.11 -16.34
N LYS A 139 14.90 -17.86 -16.67
CA LYS A 139 14.86 -18.08 -17.55
C LYS A 139 15.57 -18.79 -17.91
N ALA A 140 16.01 -19.06 -17.55
CA ALA A 140 16.43 -19.65 -17.81
C ALA A 140 16.30 -20.43 -18.02
N GLN A 141 16.21 -20.44 -17.95
CA GLN A 141 16.07 -20.97 -18.11
C GLN A 141 16.07 -21.40 -18.60
#